data_704eb466aedbc996d0de61947106f728
#
_entry.id   704eb466aedbc996d0de61947106f728
#
_cell.length_a   1.000
_cell.length_b   1.000
_cell.length_c   1.000
_cell.angle_alpha   90.00
_cell.angle_beta   90.00
_cell.angle_gamma   90.00
#
_symmetry.space_group_name_H-M   'P 1'
#
loop_
_entity.id
_entity.type
_entity.pdbx_description
1 polymer ?
#
loop_
_entity_poly.entity_id
_entity_poly.type
_entity_poly.pdbx_seq_one_letter_code
_entity_poly.pdbx_strand_id
1 'polypeptide(L)'
;MRAPICNFFDITPLGRLLNHFSGDMEVIDEELPGTLDSFFTIIFMVLATIVVISMSTPIFLAVIVPIGLLYYFAQRFYVASSRQLMRLESVSRSPIYTHFNETITGVTTIRAYSVQDRFIDESDNRVDKNQVCKYPSLIANRWLAIRLEMVGNLIILFAALFAVLNGQSNAGLVGLSVSYSLQVTQTLNWLVRMTSDIETNIVAVERIKEYGETKQEAPWELENSK
;
A
#
# COMPACT_ATOMS: atom_id res chain seq x y z
N MET A 1 -2.23 26.42 -9.54
CA MET A 1 -0.91 27.06 -9.41
C MET A 1 -1.07 28.56 -9.61
N ARG A 2 -0.80 29.35 -8.61
CA ARG A 2 -0.61 30.78 -8.78
C ARG A 2 0.87 30.99 -9.08
N ALA A 3 1.21 31.79 -10.10
CA ALA A 3 2.54 32.05 -10.65
C ALA A 3 3.73 31.70 -9.72
N PRO A 4 4.35 30.51 -9.87
CA PRO A 4 5.54 30.16 -9.11
C PRO A 4 6.73 30.97 -9.62
N ILE A 5 7.75 31.12 -8.78
CA ILE A 5 8.99 31.84 -9.14
C ILE A 5 9.56 31.25 -10.45
N CYS A 6 9.99 32.09 -11.41
CA CYS A 6 10.56 31.66 -12.70
C CYS A 6 11.61 30.56 -12.54
N ASN A 7 12.45 30.64 -11.51
CA ASN A 7 13.46 29.65 -11.18
C ASN A 7 12.87 28.23 -10.95
N PHE A 8 11.60 28.11 -10.59
CA PHE A 8 10.94 26.80 -10.44
C PHE A 8 10.82 26.06 -11.78
N PHE A 9 10.45 26.75 -12.85
CA PHE A 9 10.33 26.16 -14.19
C PHE A 9 11.67 25.85 -14.82
N ASP A 10 12.71 26.61 -14.48
CA ASP A 10 14.08 26.38 -14.97
C ASP A 10 14.70 25.12 -14.36
N ILE A 11 14.35 24.81 -13.11
CA ILE A 11 14.88 23.62 -12.39
C ILE A 11 14.02 22.38 -12.62
N THR A 12 12.71 22.55 -12.85
CA THR A 12 11.77 21.42 -12.91
C THR A 12 11.50 21.01 -14.36
N PRO A 13 11.93 19.79 -14.79
CA PRO A 13 11.66 19.31 -16.13
C PRO A 13 10.14 19.23 -16.42
N LEU A 14 9.73 19.68 -17.63
CA LEU A 14 8.34 19.66 -18.06
C LEU A 14 7.68 18.28 -17.93
N GLY A 15 8.43 17.20 -18.21
CA GLY A 15 7.93 15.84 -18.07
C GLY A 15 7.54 15.46 -16.64
N ARG A 16 8.24 16.01 -15.63
CA ARG A 16 7.87 15.82 -14.22
C ARG A 16 6.56 16.53 -13.90
N LEU A 17 6.40 17.76 -14.36
CA LEU A 17 5.15 18.51 -14.19
C LEU A 17 3.96 17.79 -14.83
N LEU A 18 4.10 17.36 -16.08
CA LEU A 18 3.05 16.61 -16.77
C LEU A 18 2.68 15.32 -16.04
N ASN A 19 3.67 14.59 -15.52
CA ASN A 19 3.39 13.37 -14.75
C ASN A 19 2.62 13.65 -13.46
N HIS A 20 2.87 14.76 -12.77
CA HIS A 20 2.09 15.16 -11.58
C HIS A 20 0.67 15.58 -11.94
N PHE A 21 0.48 16.28 -13.07
CA PHE A 21 -0.85 16.71 -13.50
C PHE A 21 -1.68 15.60 -14.15
N SER A 22 -1.07 14.52 -14.61
CA SER A 22 -1.80 13.36 -15.14
C SER A 22 -1.84 12.21 -14.14
N GLY A 23 -0.68 11.63 -13.80
CA GLY A 23 -0.61 10.42 -12.98
C GLY A 23 -1.00 10.65 -11.52
N ASP A 24 -0.48 11.69 -10.85
CA ASP A 24 -0.84 11.94 -9.45
C ASP A 24 -2.28 12.43 -9.31
N MET A 25 -2.85 13.13 -10.31
CA MET A 25 -4.27 13.51 -10.33
C MET A 25 -5.18 12.30 -10.55
N GLU A 26 -4.82 11.38 -11.44
CA GLU A 26 -5.54 10.11 -11.65
C GLU A 26 -5.63 9.31 -10.35
N VAL A 27 -4.50 9.21 -9.62
CA VAL A 27 -4.48 8.53 -8.31
C VAL A 27 -5.45 9.20 -7.31
N ILE A 28 -5.53 10.54 -7.30
CA ILE A 28 -6.41 11.28 -6.37
C ILE A 28 -7.88 11.18 -6.77
N ASP A 29 -8.17 11.25 -8.06
CA ASP A 29 -9.55 11.33 -8.56
C ASP A 29 -10.22 9.95 -8.66
N GLU A 30 -9.45 8.90 -8.99
CA GLU A 30 -9.98 7.56 -9.24
C GLU A 30 -9.54 6.53 -8.20
N GLU A 31 -8.24 6.38 -7.95
CA GLU A 31 -7.74 5.31 -7.11
C GLU A 31 -7.98 5.54 -5.62
N LEU A 32 -7.71 6.74 -5.13
CA LEU A 32 -7.83 7.07 -3.71
C LEU A 32 -9.27 6.98 -3.20
N PRO A 33 -10.29 7.54 -3.89
CA PRO A 33 -11.68 7.39 -3.46
C PRO A 33 -12.14 5.93 -3.43
N GLY A 34 -11.78 5.13 -4.45
CA GLY A 34 -12.12 3.71 -4.51
C GLY A 34 -11.46 2.90 -3.40
N THR A 35 -10.20 3.21 -3.08
CA THR A 35 -9.46 2.56 -2.00
C THR A 35 -10.03 2.94 -0.62
N LEU A 36 -10.41 4.21 -0.41
CA LEU A 36 -11.06 4.68 0.81
C LEU A 36 -12.43 4.03 1.01
N ASP A 37 -13.27 3.96 -0.03
CA ASP A 37 -14.58 3.30 0.04
C ASP A 37 -14.42 1.82 0.42
N SER A 38 -13.52 1.11 -0.22
CA SER A 38 -13.19 -0.27 0.10
C SER A 38 -12.70 -0.43 1.55
N PHE A 39 -11.84 0.47 2.02
CA PHE A 39 -11.30 0.46 3.37
C PHE A 39 -12.41 0.66 4.41
N PHE A 40 -13.30 1.64 4.24
CA PHE A 40 -14.42 1.85 5.14
C PHE A 40 -15.39 0.67 5.14
N THR A 41 -15.71 0.14 3.96
CA THR A 41 -16.56 -1.05 3.82
C THR A 41 -16.00 -2.23 4.62
N ILE A 42 -14.70 -2.49 4.50
CA ILE A 42 -14.02 -3.57 5.22
C ILE A 42 -14.03 -3.32 6.72
N ILE A 43 -13.80 -2.09 7.19
CA ILE A 43 -13.89 -1.75 8.62
C ILE A 43 -15.28 -2.05 9.16
N PHE A 44 -16.33 -1.59 8.48
CA PHE A 44 -17.70 -1.87 8.91
C PHE A 44 -18.01 -3.36 8.91
N MET A 45 -17.49 -4.11 7.95
CA MET A 45 -17.64 -5.57 7.88
C MET A 45 -16.97 -6.27 9.07
N VAL A 46 -15.76 -5.85 9.45
CA VAL A 46 -15.07 -6.36 10.65
C VAL A 46 -15.85 -6.01 11.92
N LEU A 47 -16.32 -4.79 12.05
CA LEU A 47 -17.12 -4.37 13.21
C LEU A 47 -18.42 -5.15 13.31
N ALA A 48 -19.15 -5.32 12.20
CA ALA A 48 -20.37 -6.13 12.14
C ALA A 48 -20.11 -7.59 12.58
N THR A 49 -19.02 -8.18 12.11
CA THR A 49 -18.63 -9.54 12.49
C THR A 49 -18.34 -9.64 14.00
N ILE A 50 -17.62 -8.68 14.56
CA ILE A 50 -17.35 -8.63 16.02
C ILE A 50 -18.64 -8.52 16.80
N VAL A 51 -19.58 -7.66 16.38
CA VAL A 51 -20.89 -7.49 17.02
C VAL A 51 -21.69 -8.78 17.00
N VAL A 52 -21.80 -9.44 15.83
CA VAL A 52 -22.55 -10.70 15.68
C VAL A 52 -21.99 -11.80 16.57
N ILE A 53 -20.66 -11.98 16.61
CA ILE A 53 -20.03 -12.98 17.45
C ILE A 53 -20.23 -12.64 18.94
N SER A 54 -20.13 -11.36 19.32
CA SER A 54 -20.30 -10.91 20.70
C SER A 54 -21.74 -11.06 21.21
N MET A 55 -22.74 -10.90 20.32
CA MET A 55 -24.15 -11.18 20.66
C MET A 55 -24.39 -12.65 20.97
N SER A 56 -23.70 -13.55 20.25
CA SER A 56 -23.80 -15.00 20.49
C SER A 56 -23.04 -15.43 21.76
N THR A 57 -21.85 -14.88 21.97
CA THR A 57 -20.93 -15.25 23.05
C THR A 57 -20.25 -14.03 23.67
N PRO A 58 -20.83 -13.40 24.72
CA PRO A 58 -20.24 -12.18 25.32
C PRO A 58 -18.82 -12.37 25.86
N ILE A 59 -18.47 -13.56 26.33
CA ILE A 59 -17.12 -13.91 26.81
C ILE A 59 -16.06 -13.74 25.69
N PHE A 60 -16.46 -13.84 24.42
CA PHE A 60 -15.59 -13.65 23.29
C PHE A 60 -14.93 -12.25 23.26
N LEU A 61 -15.59 -11.22 23.82
CA LEU A 61 -15.01 -9.86 23.93
C LEU A 61 -13.69 -9.84 24.71
N ALA A 62 -13.55 -10.70 25.73
CA ALA A 62 -12.31 -10.79 26.49
C ALA A 62 -11.14 -11.35 25.68
N VAL A 63 -11.42 -12.17 24.66
CA VAL A 63 -10.41 -12.78 23.78
C VAL A 63 -10.08 -11.89 22.59
N ILE A 64 -11.03 -11.07 22.14
CA ILE A 64 -10.81 -10.16 21.00
C ILE A 64 -9.73 -9.10 21.31
N VAL A 65 -9.61 -8.65 22.57
CA VAL A 65 -8.61 -7.64 22.94
C VAL A 65 -7.18 -8.13 22.76
N PRO A 66 -6.74 -9.28 23.31
CA PRO A 66 -5.40 -9.77 23.09
C PRO A 66 -5.14 -10.16 21.62
N ILE A 67 -6.14 -10.68 20.91
CA ILE A 67 -6.03 -10.98 19.48
C ILE A 67 -5.87 -9.70 18.67
N GLY A 68 -6.64 -8.66 18.96
CA GLY A 68 -6.52 -7.35 18.32
C GLY A 68 -5.16 -6.68 18.54
N LEU A 69 -4.58 -6.82 19.74
CA LEU A 69 -3.22 -6.37 20.03
C LEU A 69 -2.19 -7.13 19.17
N LEU A 70 -2.30 -8.44 19.08
CA LEU A 70 -1.41 -9.28 18.27
C LEU A 70 -1.50 -8.89 16.79
N TYR A 71 -2.72 -8.67 16.28
CA TYR A 71 -2.97 -8.16 14.94
C TYR A 71 -2.30 -6.79 14.73
N TYR A 72 -2.50 -5.84 15.65
CA TYR A 72 -1.92 -4.50 15.57
C TYR A 72 -0.39 -4.52 15.51
N PHE A 73 0.27 -5.34 16.33
CA PHE A 73 1.73 -5.50 16.28
C PHE A 73 2.22 -6.09 14.97
N ALA A 74 1.54 -7.14 14.46
CA ALA A 74 1.89 -7.75 13.18
C ALA A 74 1.73 -6.75 12.03
N GLN A 75 0.63 -6.01 11.99
CA GLN A 75 0.37 -4.98 10.99
C GLN A 75 1.40 -3.86 11.03
N ARG A 76 1.67 -3.30 12.22
CA ARG A 76 2.62 -2.21 12.38
C ARG A 76 4.03 -2.60 11.91
N PHE A 77 4.47 -3.80 12.26
CA PHE A 77 5.77 -4.33 11.82
C PHE A 77 5.82 -4.50 10.30
N TYR A 78 4.78 -5.08 9.73
CA TYR A 78 4.69 -5.30 8.28
C TYR A 78 4.68 -3.98 7.50
N VAL A 79 3.81 -3.03 7.85
CA VAL A 79 3.67 -1.75 7.14
C VAL A 79 4.98 -0.97 7.14
N ALA A 80 5.68 -0.90 8.28
CA ALA A 80 6.98 -0.24 8.38
C ALA A 80 8.04 -0.87 7.47
N SER A 81 8.10 -2.21 7.41
CA SER A 81 9.06 -2.96 6.59
C SER A 81 8.71 -2.91 5.10
N SER A 82 7.44 -3.08 4.77
CA SER A 82 6.94 -3.10 3.39
C SER A 82 7.18 -1.77 2.69
N ARG A 83 6.95 -0.65 3.37
CA ARG A 83 7.20 0.70 2.84
C ARG A 83 8.67 0.89 2.43
N GLN A 84 9.61 0.45 3.26
CA GLN A 84 11.03 0.56 2.94
C GLN A 84 11.44 -0.34 1.78
N LEU A 85 10.92 -1.57 1.73
CA LEU A 85 11.16 -2.49 0.64
C LEU A 85 10.62 -1.98 -0.70
N MET A 86 9.40 -1.43 -0.71
CA MET A 86 8.81 -0.82 -1.90
C MET A 86 9.63 0.38 -2.39
N ARG A 87 10.13 1.22 -1.46
CA ARG A 87 10.99 2.34 -1.81
C ARG A 87 12.30 1.89 -2.46
N LEU A 88 12.95 0.87 -1.87
CA LEU A 88 14.18 0.30 -2.42
C LEU A 88 13.95 -0.36 -3.79
N GLU A 89 12.84 -1.08 -3.95
CA GLU A 89 12.45 -1.67 -5.25
C GLU A 89 12.26 -0.58 -6.31
N SER A 90 11.56 0.49 -6.00
CA SER A 90 11.32 1.61 -6.92
C SER A 90 12.63 2.28 -7.35
N VAL A 91 13.55 2.53 -6.42
CA VAL A 91 14.86 3.13 -6.72
C VAL A 91 15.72 2.19 -7.56
N SER A 92 15.74 0.89 -7.25
CA SER A 92 16.54 -0.10 -8.00
C SER A 92 15.98 -0.44 -9.37
N ARG A 93 14.72 -0.14 -9.63
CA ARG A 93 14.05 -0.34 -10.93
C ARG A 93 14.47 0.70 -11.97
N SER A 94 14.68 1.93 -11.57
CA SER A 94 15.03 3.04 -12.48
C SER A 94 16.27 2.76 -13.35
N PRO A 95 17.39 2.25 -12.82
CA PRO A 95 18.57 1.92 -13.63
C PRO A 95 18.31 0.86 -14.73
N ILE A 96 17.33 -0.03 -14.53
CA ILE A 96 16.97 -1.05 -15.56
C ILE A 96 16.37 -0.35 -16.77
N TYR A 97 15.40 0.54 -16.55
CA TYR A 97 14.76 1.29 -17.65
C TYR A 97 15.74 2.23 -18.37
N THR A 98 16.64 2.88 -17.61
CA THR A 98 17.68 3.72 -18.22
C THR A 98 18.58 2.90 -19.14
N HIS A 99 19.10 1.77 -18.67
CA HIS A 99 19.96 0.89 -19.47
C HIS A 99 19.21 0.32 -20.70
N PHE A 100 17.96 -0.04 -20.55
CA PHE A 100 17.12 -0.50 -21.65
C PHE A 100 16.97 0.58 -22.73
N ASN A 101 16.68 1.81 -22.33
CA ASN A 101 16.55 2.94 -23.27
C ASN A 101 17.89 3.27 -23.96
N GLU A 102 19.00 3.25 -23.22
CA GLU A 102 20.35 3.43 -23.77
C GLU A 102 20.71 2.32 -24.78
N THR A 103 20.35 1.06 -24.46
CA THR A 103 20.59 -0.08 -25.33
C THR A 103 19.80 0.02 -26.64
N ILE A 104 18.52 0.40 -26.58
CA ILE A 104 17.70 0.59 -27.78
C ILE A 104 18.26 1.72 -28.65
N THR A 105 18.58 2.84 -28.02
CA THR A 105 19.11 4.01 -28.74
C THR A 105 20.48 3.74 -29.36
N GLY A 106 21.33 2.96 -28.67
CA GLY A 106 22.70 2.63 -29.10
C GLY A 106 22.84 1.31 -29.85
N VAL A 107 21.76 0.63 -30.25
CA VAL A 107 21.80 -0.73 -30.79
C VAL A 107 22.72 -0.88 -32.00
N THR A 108 22.77 0.09 -32.90
CA THR A 108 23.65 0.12 -34.08
C THR A 108 25.11 0.14 -33.68
N THR A 109 25.44 0.96 -32.70
CA THR A 109 26.80 1.08 -32.15
C THR A 109 27.24 -0.19 -31.44
N ILE A 110 26.37 -0.74 -30.59
CA ILE A 110 26.62 -1.99 -29.84
C ILE A 110 26.94 -3.14 -30.82
N ARG A 111 26.18 -3.23 -31.90
CA ARG A 111 26.42 -4.24 -32.97
C ARG A 111 27.71 -3.98 -33.72
N ALA A 112 28.01 -2.74 -34.06
CA ALA A 112 29.21 -2.39 -34.78
C ALA A 112 30.50 -2.74 -34.01
N TYR A 113 30.47 -2.56 -32.67
CA TYR A 113 31.59 -2.91 -31.79
C TYR A 113 31.57 -4.37 -31.31
N SER A 114 30.53 -5.15 -31.64
CA SER A 114 30.36 -6.55 -31.22
C SER A 114 30.42 -6.76 -29.68
N VAL A 115 29.82 -5.82 -28.90
CA VAL A 115 29.85 -5.83 -27.44
C VAL A 115 28.50 -6.23 -26.84
N GLN A 116 27.66 -7.00 -27.54
CA GLN A 116 26.33 -7.40 -27.11
C GLN A 116 26.34 -8.12 -25.75
N ASP A 117 27.29 -9.10 -25.60
CA ASP A 117 27.37 -9.90 -24.36
C ASP A 117 27.60 -9.04 -23.13
N ARG A 118 28.44 -8.02 -23.24
CA ARG A 118 28.67 -7.07 -22.15
C ARG A 118 27.39 -6.32 -21.72
N PHE A 119 26.54 -5.92 -22.69
CA PHE A 119 25.28 -5.24 -22.41
C PHE A 119 24.25 -6.19 -21.81
N ILE A 120 24.27 -7.48 -22.17
CA ILE A 120 23.44 -8.51 -21.57
C ILE A 120 23.85 -8.72 -20.11
N ASP A 121 25.13 -8.94 -19.85
CA ASP A 121 25.67 -9.13 -18.48
C ASP A 121 25.35 -7.94 -17.56
N GLU A 122 25.47 -6.71 -18.08
CA GLU A 122 25.12 -5.51 -17.33
C GLU A 122 23.62 -5.43 -17.05
N SER A 123 22.77 -5.81 -18.00
CA SER A 123 21.32 -5.88 -17.82
C SER A 123 20.95 -6.89 -16.73
N ASP A 124 21.53 -8.08 -16.79
CA ASP A 124 21.30 -9.16 -15.83
C ASP A 124 21.71 -8.73 -14.42
N ASN A 125 22.89 -8.10 -14.29
CA ASN A 125 23.33 -7.55 -13.00
C ASN A 125 22.39 -6.49 -12.41
N ARG A 126 21.79 -5.64 -13.25
CA ARG A 126 20.81 -4.63 -12.81
C ARG A 126 19.48 -5.28 -12.41
N VAL A 127 19.03 -6.28 -13.16
CA VAL A 127 17.83 -7.04 -12.82
C VAL A 127 18.04 -7.80 -11.51
N ASP A 128 19.18 -8.44 -11.32
CA ASP A 128 19.51 -9.16 -10.08
C ASP A 128 19.49 -8.23 -8.84
N LYS A 129 20.08 -7.03 -8.95
CA LYS A 129 20.01 -6.02 -7.90
C LYS A 129 18.58 -5.61 -7.54
N ASN A 130 17.71 -5.49 -8.53
CA ASN A 130 16.30 -5.20 -8.28
C ASN A 130 15.59 -6.40 -7.63
N GLN A 131 15.89 -7.63 -8.06
CA GLN A 131 15.32 -8.84 -7.48
C GLN A 131 15.68 -9.02 -6.00
N VAL A 132 16.88 -8.63 -5.59
CA VAL A 132 17.29 -8.61 -4.17
C VAL A 132 16.34 -7.74 -3.32
N CYS A 133 15.77 -6.69 -3.88
CA CYS A 133 14.79 -5.82 -3.19
C CYS A 133 13.36 -6.36 -3.33
N LYS A 134 12.99 -6.87 -4.49
CA LYS A 134 11.63 -7.34 -4.82
C LYS A 134 11.27 -8.64 -4.09
N TYR A 135 12.19 -9.59 -4.05
CA TYR A 135 11.94 -10.89 -3.44
C TYR A 135 11.58 -10.80 -1.94
N PRO A 136 12.31 -10.03 -1.10
CA PRO A 136 11.92 -9.82 0.30
C PRO A 136 10.53 -9.17 0.45
N SER A 137 10.13 -8.30 -0.47
CA SER A 137 8.77 -7.71 -0.47
C SER A 137 7.70 -8.78 -0.64
N LEU A 138 7.90 -9.71 -1.57
CA LEU A 138 6.99 -10.84 -1.77
C LEU A 138 6.95 -11.77 -0.55
N ILE A 139 8.12 -12.04 0.08
CA ILE A 139 8.19 -12.85 1.29
C ILE A 139 7.47 -12.17 2.45
N ALA A 140 7.65 -10.85 2.62
CA ALA A 140 6.98 -10.08 3.66
C ALA A 140 5.45 -10.15 3.53
N ASN A 141 4.93 -10.09 2.31
CA ASN A 141 3.50 -10.29 2.03
C ASN A 141 3.02 -11.69 2.44
N ARG A 142 3.79 -12.74 2.14
CA ARG A 142 3.47 -14.12 2.54
C ARG A 142 3.58 -14.33 4.04
N TRP A 143 4.60 -13.75 4.67
CA TRP A 143 4.76 -13.78 6.12
C TRP A 143 3.55 -13.18 6.83
N LEU A 144 3.09 -12.02 6.37
CA LEU A 144 1.89 -11.39 6.91
C LEU A 144 0.66 -12.27 6.74
N ALA A 145 0.44 -12.81 5.53
CA ALA A 145 -0.72 -13.65 5.24
C ALA A 145 -0.82 -14.85 6.21
N ILE A 146 0.30 -15.53 6.47
CA ILE A 146 0.36 -16.65 7.42
C ILE A 146 0.03 -16.19 8.85
N ARG A 147 0.52 -15.03 9.28
CA ARG A 147 0.21 -14.49 10.62
C ARG A 147 -1.26 -14.12 10.78
N LEU A 148 -1.84 -13.50 9.76
CA LEU A 148 -3.25 -13.15 9.76
C LEU A 148 -4.14 -14.37 9.70
N GLU A 149 -3.76 -15.39 8.96
CA GLU A 149 -4.46 -16.68 8.94
C GLU A 149 -4.43 -17.36 10.32
N MET A 150 -3.29 -17.34 11.00
CA MET A 150 -3.16 -17.84 12.36
C MET A 150 -4.07 -17.07 13.33
N VAL A 151 -4.12 -15.75 13.24
CA VAL A 151 -5.04 -14.90 14.02
C VAL A 151 -6.50 -15.26 13.74
N GLY A 152 -6.88 -15.39 12.46
CA GLY A 152 -8.22 -15.79 12.05
C GLY A 152 -8.60 -17.18 12.60
N ASN A 153 -7.70 -18.15 12.52
CA ASN A 153 -7.92 -19.49 13.04
C ASN A 153 -8.09 -19.50 14.58
N LEU A 154 -7.38 -18.63 15.31
CA LEU A 154 -7.60 -18.42 16.75
C LEU A 154 -8.99 -17.85 17.03
N ILE A 155 -9.45 -16.89 16.25
CA ILE A 155 -10.81 -16.33 16.36
C ILE A 155 -11.86 -17.45 16.20
N ILE A 156 -11.71 -18.26 15.14
CA ILE A 156 -12.62 -19.38 14.85
C ILE A 156 -12.61 -20.40 15.99
N LEU A 157 -11.41 -20.76 16.47
CA LEU A 157 -11.25 -21.72 17.57
C LEU A 157 -11.98 -21.25 18.84
N PHE A 158 -11.76 -20.00 19.27
CA PHE A 158 -12.40 -19.46 20.46
C PHE A 158 -13.90 -19.26 20.27
N ALA A 159 -14.34 -18.81 19.09
CA ALA A 159 -15.75 -18.68 18.78
C ALA A 159 -16.47 -20.04 18.89
N ALA A 160 -15.92 -21.10 18.29
CA ALA A 160 -16.45 -22.45 18.36
C ALA A 160 -16.40 -23.03 19.79
N LEU A 161 -15.27 -22.84 20.49
CA LEU A 161 -15.10 -23.33 21.87
C LEU A 161 -16.15 -22.75 22.80
N PHE A 162 -16.32 -21.40 22.77
CA PHE A 162 -17.31 -20.73 23.64
C PHE A 162 -18.75 -21.04 23.24
N ALA A 163 -19.00 -21.26 21.94
CA ALA A 163 -20.31 -21.71 21.49
C ALA A 163 -20.70 -23.07 22.09
N VAL A 164 -19.74 -24.01 22.19
CA VAL A 164 -19.95 -25.34 22.78
C VAL A 164 -20.07 -25.24 24.32
N LEU A 165 -19.22 -24.47 24.98
CA LEU A 165 -19.22 -24.34 26.43
C LEU A 165 -20.47 -23.63 26.96
N ASN A 166 -21.07 -22.72 26.21
CA ASN A 166 -22.21 -21.94 26.63
C ASN A 166 -23.57 -22.67 26.53
N GLY A 167 -23.62 -23.92 26.09
CA GLY A 167 -24.67 -24.93 26.15
C GLY A 167 -26.15 -24.53 25.99
N GLN A 168 -26.49 -23.28 26.14
CA GLN A 168 -27.83 -22.69 26.05
C GLN A 168 -28.06 -21.79 24.84
N SER A 169 -27.08 -21.70 23.94
CA SER A 169 -27.18 -20.82 22.78
C SER A 169 -28.09 -21.44 21.72
N ASN A 170 -28.94 -20.61 21.11
CA ASN A 170 -29.72 -21.01 19.93
C ASN A 170 -28.78 -21.56 18.85
N ALA A 171 -29.00 -22.77 18.36
CA ALA A 171 -28.15 -23.41 17.35
C ALA A 171 -27.95 -22.53 16.10
N GLY A 172 -28.96 -21.69 15.74
CA GLY A 172 -28.88 -20.74 14.66
C GLY A 172 -27.86 -19.61 14.92
N LEU A 173 -27.78 -19.08 16.14
CA LEU A 173 -26.80 -18.04 16.51
C LEU A 173 -25.37 -18.61 16.53
N VAL A 174 -25.20 -19.84 16.97
CA VAL A 174 -23.91 -20.54 16.93
C VAL A 174 -23.43 -20.73 15.49
N GLY A 175 -24.29 -21.25 14.63
CA GLY A 175 -23.99 -21.44 13.21
C GLY A 175 -23.64 -20.11 12.51
N LEU A 176 -24.38 -19.06 12.83
CA LEU A 176 -24.13 -17.71 12.31
C LEU A 176 -22.77 -17.16 12.79
N SER A 177 -22.45 -17.29 14.08
CA SER A 177 -21.16 -16.80 14.62
C SER A 177 -19.96 -17.54 14.02
N VAL A 178 -20.05 -18.86 13.82
CA VAL A 178 -19.01 -19.64 13.14
C VAL A 178 -18.85 -19.23 11.67
N SER A 179 -19.94 -19.03 10.95
CA SER A 179 -19.90 -18.60 9.56
C SER A 179 -19.24 -17.23 9.40
N TYR A 180 -19.57 -16.27 10.25
CA TYR A 180 -18.94 -14.95 10.25
C TYR A 180 -17.46 -15.00 10.65
N SER A 181 -17.09 -15.87 11.61
CA SER A 181 -15.69 -16.00 12.02
C SER A 181 -14.80 -16.59 10.92
N LEU A 182 -15.32 -17.46 10.06
CA LEU A 182 -14.60 -17.96 8.88
C LEU A 182 -14.29 -16.84 7.87
N GLN A 183 -15.18 -15.88 7.75
CA GLN A 183 -15.00 -14.75 6.82
C GLN A 183 -13.98 -13.71 7.33
N VAL A 184 -13.76 -13.61 8.65
CA VAL A 184 -12.84 -12.64 9.29
C VAL A 184 -11.43 -12.73 8.72
N THR A 185 -10.90 -13.92 8.49
CA THR A 185 -9.52 -14.10 8.01
C THR A 185 -9.30 -13.42 6.66
N GLN A 186 -10.23 -13.57 5.73
CA GLN A 186 -10.14 -12.91 4.42
C GLN A 186 -10.28 -11.41 4.55
N THR A 187 -11.23 -10.95 5.34
CA THR A 187 -11.49 -9.53 5.58
C THR A 187 -10.28 -8.82 6.20
N LEU A 188 -9.61 -9.45 7.18
CA LEU A 188 -8.39 -8.92 7.80
C LEU A 188 -7.23 -8.83 6.80
N ASN A 189 -7.06 -9.81 5.92
CA ASN A 189 -6.06 -9.76 4.85
C ASN A 189 -6.29 -8.57 3.90
N TRP A 190 -7.54 -8.33 3.53
CA TRP A 190 -7.91 -7.19 2.69
C TRP A 190 -7.69 -5.85 3.41
N LEU A 191 -8.03 -5.77 4.71
CA LEU A 191 -7.84 -4.55 5.50
C LEU A 191 -6.38 -4.08 5.50
N VAL A 192 -5.42 -5.00 5.67
CA VAL A 192 -4.00 -4.65 5.65
C VAL A 192 -3.55 -4.18 4.28
N ARG A 193 -4.04 -4.81 3.21
CA ARG A 193 -3.72 -4.39 1.84
C ARG A 193 -4.25 -2.98 1.58
N MET A 194 -5.52 -2.73 1.87
CA MET A 194 -6.11 -1.40 1.70
C MET A 194 -5.39 -0.32 2.53
N THR A 195 -4.94 -0.64 3.73
CA THR A 195 -4.12 0.29 4.53
C THR A 195 -2.81 0.65 3.81
N SER A 196 -2.13 -0.34 3.23
CA SER A 196 -0.89 -0.12 2.48
C SER A 196 -1.12 0.67 1.18
N ASP A 197 -2.23 0.40 0.49
CA ASP A 197 -2.60 1.09 -0.73
C ASP A 197 -2.94 2.56 -0.45
N ILE A 198 -3.69 2.84 0.63
CA ILE A 198 -3.96 4.21 1.09
C ILE A 198 -2.66 4.96 1.38
N GLU A 199 -1.71 4.35 2.11
CA GLU A 199 -0.42 4.98 2.40
C GLU A 199 0.37 5.30 1.11
N THR A 200 0.26 4.45 0.10
CA THR A 200 0.91 4.68 -1.20
C THR A 200 0.23 5.83 -1.95
N ASN A 201 -1.09 5.86 -1.97
CA ASN A 201 -1.88 6.86 -2.68
C ASN A 201 -1.80 8.25 -2.01
N ILE A 202 -1.65 8.31 -0.69
CA ILE A 202 -1.44 9.58 0.04
C ILE A 202 -0.17 10.31 -0.43
N VAL A 203 0.86 9.61 -0.89
CA VAL A 203 2.07 10.23 -1.42
C VAL A 203 1.77 11.12 -2.64
N ALA A 204 0.80 10.73 -3.50
CA ALA A 204 0.37 11.57 -4.60
C ALA A 204 -0.29 12.87 -4.11
N VAL A 205 -1.08 12.80 -3.04
CA VAL A 205 -1.68 13.97 -2.38
C VAL A 205 -0.60 14.91 -1.81
N GLU A 206 0.41 14.35 -1.14
CA GLU A 206 1.53 15.13 -0.59
C GLU A 206 2.29 15.86 -1.70
N ARG A 207 2.56 15.21 -2.83
CA ARG A 207 3.23 15.83 -3.98
C ARG A 207 2.42 16.98 -4.56
N ILE A 208 1.11 16.80 -4.78
CA ILE A 208 0.25 17.87 -5.30
C ILE A 208 0.16 19.02 -4.30
N LYS A 209 0.08 18.73 -3.00
CA LYS A 209 0.11 19.74 -1.95
C LYS A 209 1.41 20.56 -1.98
N GLU A 210 2.56 19.91 -2.12
CA GLU A 210 3.87 20.57 -2.24
C GLU A 210 3.89 21.58 -3.40
N TYR A 211 3.30 21.22 -4.55
CA TYR A 211 3.14 22.15 -5.67
C TYR A 211 2.18 23.31 -5.37
N GLY A 212 1.16 23.07 -4.56
CA GLY A 212 0.23 24.11 -4.10
C GLY A 212 0.85 25.12 -3.15
N GLU A 213 1.84 24.69 -2.36
CA GLU A 213 2.57 25.50 -1.37
C GLU A 213 3.84 26.17 -1.95
N THR A 214 4.12 26.00 -3.25
CA THR A 214 5.27 26.62 -3.92
C THR A 214 5.22 28.14 -3.77
N LYS A 215 6.37 28.75 -3.44
CA LYS A 215 6.50 30.20 -3.27
C LYS A 215 6.11 30.92 -4.55
N GLN A 216 5.28 31.94 -4.41
CA GLN A 216 4.82 32.78 -5.51
C GLN A 216 5.80 33.92 -5.77
N GLU A 217 5.81 34.42 -6.99
CA GLU A 217 6.50 35.67 -7.34
C GLU A 217 5.83 36.87 -6.64
N ALA A 218 6.61 37.93 -6.46
CA ALA A 218 6.08 39.20 -5.98
C ALA A 218 5.00 39.72 -6.96
N PRO A 219 3.94 40.38 -6.44
CA PRO A 219 2.92 40.98 -7.31
C PRO A 219 3.55 42.01 -8.24
N TRP A 220 3.10 42.03 -9.50
CA TRP A 220 3.59 42.92 -10.56
C TRP A 220 3.37 44.40 -10.21
N GLU A 221 2.32 44.71 -9.45
CA GLU A 221 2.01 46.02 -8.96
C GLU A 221 2.06 46.03 -7.43
N LEU A 222 2.91 46.88 -6.86
CA LEU A 222 2.89 47.14 -5.42
C LEU A 222 1.69 48.07 -5.14
N GLU A 223 0.79 47.63 -4.27
CA GLU A 223 -0.41 48.39 -3.82
C GLU A 223 -0.09 49.82 -3.30
N ASN A 224 1.17 50.18 -3.08
CA ASN A 224 1.65 51.46 -2.53
C ASN A 224 2.42 52.35 -3.51
N SER A 225 2.28 52.14 -4.82
CA SER A 225 2.86 53.10 -5.80
C SER A 225 1.83 54.17 -6.21
N LYS A 226 1.24 54.86 -5.22
CA LYS A 226 0.55 56.13 -5.43
C LYS A 226 1.25 57.22 -4.62
#